data_b1eaa608b60efc6d32d918d6a81cbadc
#
_entry.id   b1eaa608b60efc6d32d918d6a81cbadc
#
_cell.length_a   1.000
_cell.length_b   1.000
_cell.length_c   1.000
_cell.angle_alpha   90.00
_cell.angle_beta   90.00
_cell.angle_gamma   90.00
#
_symmetry.space_group_name_H-M   'P 1'
#
loop_
_entity.id
_entity.type
_entity.pdbx_description
1 polymer ?
#
loop_
_entity_poly.entity_id
_entity_poly.type
_entity_poly.pdbx_seq_one_letter_code
_entity_poly.pdbx_strand_id
1 'polypeptide(L)'
;IMLAIWILSIAMNWSEFVSSLGPRREEWKRMSYQFFRNPLAVFGLVIVTLLLLMALFAPVLAPPTEAQLERDPMRMEENFHFNHDLQPPCIEWLSLHPLEGCTGERGEENGFILGSTNKGYDIYYGIVWGSRTSLDVAVKVVFTGTFIAVVIGVISGYYGGRVDEVVMRITDVFLAIPGLVLALAIIAVTNDPSIENLMYALIIVWWPGFTRIIRAEALRIRKLPYVEAARAAGASDFRLIFVHVLPNCITSIIVIATMDMGGIVLSLAGLGFLGFGGGPDLAEWGKLVSFGQEHLLAGETWAFFYPGLVIALWALGFYLLGDGLRDILDPRQRD
;
A
#
# COMPACT_ATOMS: atom_id res chain seq x y z
N ILE A 1 -15.47 26.49 8.17
CA ILE A 1 -15.16 27.89 8.52
C ILE A 1 -13.63 28.07 8.58
N MET A 2 -12.86 27.27 9.32
CA MET A 2 -11.39 27.38 9.43
C MET A 2 -10.66 27.24 8.08
N LEU A 3 -11.08 26.32 7.22
CA LEU A 3 -10.52 26.12 5.87
C LEU A 3 -10.82 27.34 4.96
N ALA A 4 -12.01 27.91 5.06
CA ALA A 4 -12.39 29.11 4.34
C ALA A 4 -11.60 30.35 4.78
N ILE A 5 -11.34 30.51 6.09
CA ILE A 5 -10.51 31.59 6.64
C ILE A 5 -9.05 31.43 6.18
N TRP A 6 -8.54 30.19 6.10
CA TRP A 6 -7.19 29.89 5.62
C TRP A 6 -7.05 30.16 4.12
N ILE A 7 -8.04 29.77 3.29
CA ILE A 7 -8.09 30.09 1.86
C ILE A 7 -8.18 31.59 1.62
N LEU A 8 -9.00 32.31 2.39
CA LEU A 8 -9.11 33.76 2.32
C LEU A 8 -7.81 34.47 2.73
N SER A 9 -7.11 34.00 3.76
CA SER A 9 -5.80 34.56 4.14
C SER A 9 -4.72 34.37 3.07
N ILE A 10 -4.74 33.24 2.36
CA ILE A 10 -3.86 32.98 1.21
C ILE A 10 -4.22 33.91 0.04
N ALA A 11 -5.50 34.10 -0.24
CA ALA A 11 -5.95 34.99 -1.31
C ALA A 11 -5.62 36.47 -1.06
N MET A 12 -5.63 36.89 0.21
CA MET A 12 -5.29 38.26 0.60
C MET A 12 -3.78 38.57 0.59
N ASN A 13 -2.91 37.55 0.68
CA ASN A 13 -1.44 37.70 0.67
C ASN A 13 -0.76 36.90 -0.45
N TRP A 14 -1.40 36.86 -1.62
CA TRP A 14 -0.93 36.08 -2.77
C TRP A 14 0.51 36.42 -3.19
N SER A 15 0.91 37.70 -3.14
CA SER A 15 2.27 38.15 -3.48
C SER A 15 3.32 37.64 -2.47
N GLU A 16 3.04 37.63 -1.18
CA GLU A 16 3.91 37.07 -0.15
C GLU A 16 3.94 35.52 -0.23
N PHE A 17 2.80 34.90 -0.53
CA PHE A 17 2.74 33.45 -0.77
C PHE A 17 3.61 33.06 -1.97
N VAL A 18 3.50 33.77 -3.09
CA VAL A 18 4.32 33.50 -4.30
C VAL A 18 5.80 33.75 -4.05
N SER A 19 6.17 34.79 -3.30
CA SER A 19 7.57 35.06 -2.93
C SER A 19 8.14 33.99 -1.99
N SER A 20 7.32 33.41 -1.12
CA SER A 20 7.71 32.30 -0.24
C SER A 20 7.91 30.97 -0.97
N LEU A 21 7.40 30.82 -2.19
CA LEU A 21 7.59 29.63 -3.03
C LEU A 21 8.96 29.62 -3.72
N GLY A 22 9.62 30.77 -3.86
CA GLY A 22 10.95 30.86 -4.51
C GLY A 22 12.02 30.02 -3.82
N PRO A 23 12.26 30.19 -2.51
CA PRO A 23 13.20 29.36 -1.76
C PRO A 23 12.82 27.87 -1.76
N ARG A 24 11.54 27.56 -1.62
CA ARG A 24 11.02 26.17 -1.69
C ARG A 24 11.26 25.52 -3.03
N ARG A 25 11.17 26.28 -4.14
CA ARG A 25 11.40 25.75 -5.49
C ARG A 25 12.85 25.27 -5.69
N GLU A 26 13.82 25.96 -5.14
CA GLU A 26 15.24 25.54 -5.20
C GLU A 26 15.48 24.28 -4.30
N GLU A 27 14.85 24.20 -3.15
CA GLU A 27 14.87 22.99 -2.33
C GLU A 27 14.29 21.78 -3.06
N TRP A 28 13.11 21.96 -3.70
CA TRP A 28 12.49 20.90 -4.49
C TRP A 28 13.37 20.44 -5.66
N LYS A 29 14.04 21.35 -6.35
CA LYS A 29 14.99 21.01 -7.42
C LYS A 29 16.19 20.21 -6.87
N ARG A 30 16.73 20.58 -5.72
CA ARG A 30 17.81 19.83 -5.08
C ARG A 30 17.34 18.43 -4.66
N MET A 31 16.20 18.34 -4.03
CA MET A 31 15.59 17.08 -3.62
C MET A 31 15.35 16.16 -4.83
N SER A 32 14.75 16.67 -5.90
CA SER A 32 14.55 15.89 -7.11
C SER A 32 15.86 15.46 -7.75
N TYR A 33 16.88 16.33 -7.80
CA TYR A 33 18.20 15.99 -8.31
C TYR A 33 18.86 14.86 -7.50
N GLN A 34 18.80 14.93 -6.17
CA GLN A 34 19.34 13.89 -5.28
C GLN A 34 18.58 12.57 -5.47
N PHE A 35 17.24 12.61 -5.60
CA PHE A 35 16.43 11.43 -5.85
C PHE A 35 16.87 10.70 -7.11
N PHE A 36 16.97 11.41 -8.23
CA PHE A 36 17.34 10.81 -9.52
C PHE A 36 18.79 10.34 -9.60
N ARG A 37 19.65 10.72 -8.63
CA ARG A 37 21.01 10.18 -8.49
C ARG A 37 21.06 8.86 -7.70
N ASN A 38 20.02 8.52 -6.96
CA ASN A 38 19.93 7.23 -6.27
C ASN A 38 19.30 6.20 -7.22
N PRO A 39 20.08 5.25 -7.79
CA PRO A 39 19.57 4.31 -8.76
C PRO A 39 18.52 3.36 -8.18
N LEU A 40 18.58 3.04 -6.88
CA LEU A 40 17.61 2.18 -6.22
C LEU A 40 16.26 2.89 -6.05
N ALA A 41 16.29 4.19 -5.69
CA ALA A 41 15.08 5.01 -5.59
C ALA A 41 14.38 5.15 -6.96
N VAL A 42 15.16 5.39 -8.02
CA VAL A 42 14.64 5.46 -9.40
C VAL A 42 14.06 4.11 -9.83
N PHE A 43 14.75 3.01 -9.54
CA PHE A 43 14.25 1.67 -9.85
C PHE A 43 12.94 1.37 -9.12
N GLY A 44 12.84 1.71 -7.81
CA GLY A 44 11.61 1.62 -7.04
C GLY A 44 10.49 2.47 -7.64
N LEU A 45 10.78 3.72 -8.04
CA LEU A 45 9.81 4.60 -8.68
C LEU A 45 9.30 4.02 -10.01
N VAL A 46 10.18 3.44 -10.83
CA VAL A 46 9.79 2.80 -12.09
C VAL A 46 8.86 1.64 -11.84
N ILE A 47 9.20 0.73 -10.92
CA ILE A 47 8.34 -0.41 -10.57
C ILE A 47 6.97 0.07 -10.10
N VAL A 48 6.92 0.99 -9.12
CA VAL A 48 5.66 1.52 -8.58
C VAL A 48 4.84 2.19 -9.70
N THR A 49 5.48 2.99 -10.55
CA THR A 49 4.78 3.65 -11.65
C THR A 49 4.18 2.63 -12.62
N LEU A 50 4.91 1.59 -13.01
CA LEU A 50 4.41 0.54 -13.89
C LEU A 50 3.21 -0.20 -13.25
N LEU A 51 3.27 -0.53 -11.98
CA LEU A 51 2.18 -1.20 -11.26
C LEU A 51 0.95 -0.29 -11.11
N LEU A 52 1.13 1.01 -10.86
CA LEU A 52 0.05 1.98 -10.84
C LEU A 52 -0.58 2.18 -12.22
N LEU A 53 0.23 2.22 -13.28
CA LEU A 53 -0.26 2.27 -14.64
C LEU A 53 -1.02 0.98 -15.00
N MET A 54 -0.54 -0.19 -14.57
CA MET A 54 -1.27 -1.45 -14.74
C MET A 54 -2.65 -1.39 -14.08
N ALA A 55 -2.75 -0.89 -12.85
CA ALA A 55 -4.04 -0.72 -12.16
C ALA A 55 -4.95 0.31 -12.87
N LEU A 56 -4.39 1.42 -13.35
CA LEU A 56 -5.15 2.46 -14.04
C LEU A 56 -5.69 1.97 -15.39
N PHE A 57 -4.84 1.32 -16.18
CA PHE A 57 -5.17 0.84 -17.52
C PHE A 57 -5.70 -0.60 -17.54
N ALA A 58 -6.07 -1.16 -16.39
CA ALA A 58 -6.60 -2.53 -16.30
C ALA A 58 -7.73 -2.83 -17.32
N PRO A 59 -8.73 -1.93 -17.55
CA PRO A 59 -9.78 -2.18 -18.53
C PRO A 59 -9.29 -2.28 -19.99
N VAL A 60 -8.13 -1.70 -20.29
CA VAL A 60 -7.51 -1.71 -21.62
C VAL A 60 -6.57 -2.90 -21.76
N LEU A 61 -5.79 -3.18 -20.71
CA LEU A 61 -4.80 -4.27 -20.70
C LEU A 61 -5.47 -5.64 -20.64
N ALA A 62 -6.54 -5.75 -19.87
CA ALA A 62 -7.31 -6.96 -19.69
C ALA A 62 -8.81 -6.62 -19.75
N PRO A 63 -9.38 -6.39 -20.96
CA PRO A 63 -10.77 -5.99 -21.12
C PRO A 63 -11.69 -7.04 -20.50
N PRO A 64 -12.67 -6.65 -19.67
CA PRO A 64 -13.62 -7.55 -19.08
C PRO A 64 -14.60 -8.06 -20.14
N THR A 65 -15.14 -9.29 -19.96
CA THR A 65 -16.23 -9.82 -20.75
C THR A 65 -17.56 -9.09 -20.43
N GLU A 66 -18.59 -9.27 -21.27
CA GLU A 66 -19.90 -8.68 -21.00
C GLU A 66 -20.48 -9.16 -19.65
N ALA A 67 -20.30 -10.45 -19.34
CA ALA A 67 -20.75 -11.03 -18.07
C ALA A 67 -20.00 -10.42 -16.85
N GLN A 68 -18.71 -10.12 -16.99
CA GLN A 68 -17.92 -9.45 -15.96
C GLN A 68 -18.32 -7.97 -15.79
N LEU A 69 -18.69 -7.28 -16.88
CA LEU A 69 -19.15 -5.90 -16.82
C LEU A 69 -20.50 -5.78 -16.09
N GLU A 70 -21.38 -6.76 -16.26
CA GLU A 70 -22.67 -6.79 -15.56
C GLU A 70 -22.56 -7.10 -14.05
N ARG A 71 -21.56 -7.87 -13.64
CA ARG A 71 -21.36 -8.25 -12.23
C ARG A 71 -20.40 -7.32 -11.53
N ASP A 72 -19.13 -7.46 -11.81
CA ASP A 72 -17.99 -6.70 -11.25
C ASP A 72 -16.75 -7.08 -12.04
N PRO A 73 -16.08 -6.14 -12.72
CA PRO A 73 -14.84 -6.41 -13.45
C PRO A 73 -13.69 -6.94 -12.57
N MET A 74 -13.73 -6.73 -11.25
CA MET A 74 -12.71 -7.28 -10.34
C MET A 74 -12.90 -8.78 -10.08
N ARG A 75 -13.96 -9.39 -10.61
CA ARG A 75 -14.22 -10.83 -10.47
C ARG A 75 -13.73 -11.59 -11.68
N MET A 76 -13.00 -12.66 -11.40
CA MET A 76 -12.52 -13.58 -12.41
C MET A 76 -13.66 -14.50 -12.88
N GLU A 77 -13.67 -14.84 -14.13
CA GLU A 77 -14.64 -15.76 -14.71
C GLU A 77 -14.09 -17.19 -14.70
N GLU A 78 -14.84 -18.13 -14.16
CA GLU A 78 -14.48 -19.54 -14.21
C GLU A 78 -14.74 -20.07 -15.63
N ASN A 79 -13.71 -20.60 -16.27
CA ASN A 79 -13.84 -21.22 -17.58
C ASN A 79 -14.08 -22.73 -17.42
N PHE A 80 -15.36 -23.12 -17.43
CA PHE A 80 -15.78 -24.51 -17.22
C PHE A 80 -15.43 -25.47 -18.36
N HIS A 81 -14.87 -24.98 -19.48
CA HIS A 81 -14.61 -25.81 -20.66
C HIS A 81 -13.40 -26.75 -20.51
N PHE A 82 -12.58 -26.55 -19.50
CA PHE A 82 -11.31 -27.26 -19.29
C PHE A 82 -11.28 -28.12 -18.02
N ASN A 83 -12.20 -28.96 -17.75
CA ASN A 83 -12.17 -30.05 -16.72
C ASN A 83 -11.23 -29.84 -15.50
N HIS A 84 -11.07 -28.61 -15.02
CA HIS A 84 -10.16 -28.21 -13.93
C HIS A 84 -8.67 -28.46 -14.16
N ASP A 85 -8.23 -28.75 -15.40
CA ASP A 85 -6.81 -28.88 -15.72
C ASP A 85 -6.18 -27.50 -15.91
N LEU A 86 -4.99 -27.30 -15.32
CA LEU A 86 -4.23 -26.07 -15.54
C LEU A 86 -3.81 -25.96 -16.99
N GLN A 87 -4.16 -24.83 -17.63
CA GLN A 87 -3.68 -24.52 -18.97
C GLN A 87 -2.35 -23.78 -18.86
N PRO A 88 -1.28 -24.25 -19.54
CA PRO A 88 0.02 -23.57 -19.52
C PRO A 88 -0.04 -22.21 -20.22
N PRO A 89 0.96 -21.32 -19.98
CA PRO A 89 1.09 -20.08 -20.73
C PRO A 89 1.20 -20.35 -22.24
N CYS A 90 0.43 -19.61 -23.04
CA CYS A 90 0.46 -19.77 -24.49
C CYS A 90 1.69 -19.14 -25.17
N ILE A 91 2.44 -18.29 -24.45
CA ILE A 91 3.70 -17.71 -24.94
C ILE A 91 4.83 -18.69 -24.66
N GLU A 92 5.45 -19.23 -25.72
CA GLU A 92 6.43 -20.30 -25.69
C GLU A 92 7.60 -20.07 -24.70
N TRP A 93 8.16 -18.87 -24.64
CA TRP A 93 9.27 -18.54 -23.74
C TRP A 93 8.87 -18.36 -22.26
N LEU A 94 7.56 -18.24 -21.95
CA LEU A 94 7.02 -18.22 -20.59
C LEU A 94 6.60 -19.61 -20.10
N SER A 95 6.59 -20.59 -20.97
CA SER A 95 6.19 -21.98 -20.73
C SER A 95 7.42 -22.88 -20.70
N LEU A 96 7.45 -23.82 -19.75
CA LEU A 96 8.44 -24.91 -19.76
C LEU A 96 8.09 -26.02 -20.79
N HIS A 97 6.93 -25.91 -21.39
CA HIS A 97 6.44 -26.87 -22.41
C HIS A 97 6.31 -26.16 -23.76
N PRO A 98 6.75 -26.77 -24.84
CA PRO A 98 6.61 -26.23 -26.18
C PRO A 98 5.12 -26.21 -26.56
N LEU A 99 4.58 -25.01 -26.75
CA LEU A 99 3.22 -24.80 -27.20
C LEU A 99 3.20 -24.15 -28.57
N GLU A 100 2.11 -24.38 -29.31
CA GLU A 100 1.90 -23.86 -30.66
C GLU A 100 1.64 -22.37 -30.77
N GLY A 101 1.81 -21.61 -29.65
CA GLY A 101 1.55 -20.18 -29.57
C GLY A 101 0.11 -19.86 -29.14
N CYS A 102 -0.19 -18.57 -28.95
CA CYS A 102 -1.53 -18.09 -28.60
C CYS A 102 -2.43 -18.11 -29.83
N THR A 103 -3.14 -19.20 -30.06
CA THR A 103 -4.01 -19.42 -31.24
C THR A 103 -5.50 -19.29 -30.90
N GLY A 104 -5.88 -19.44 -29.60
CA GLY A 104 -7.24 -19.32 -29.12
C GLY A 104 -7.62 -17.89 -28.72
N GLU A 105 -8.91 -17.58 -28.75
CA GLU A 105 -9.42 -16.38 -28.10
C GLU A 105 -9.23 -16.49 -26.57
N ARG A 106 -9.25 -15.35 -25.89
CA ARG A 106 -9.10 -15.32 -24.43
C ARG A 106 -10.20 -16.15 -23.75
N GLY A 107 -9.76 -17.12 -22.95
CA GLY A 107 -10.68 -18.08 -22.31
C GLY A 107 -10.91 -19.36 -23.09
N GLU A 108 -10.33 -19.51 -24.28
CA GLU A 108 -10.29 -20.74 -25.05
C GLU A 108 -8.96 -21.49 -24.85
N GLU A 109 -8.90 -22.72 -25.34
CA GLU A 109 -7.66 -23.50 -25.38
C GLU A 109 -6.54 -22.70 -26.09
N ASN A 110 -5.34 -22.63 -25.50
CA ASN A 110 -4.23 -21.81 -25.97
C ASN A 110 -4.48 -20.26 -25.99
N GLY A 111 -5.52 -19.76 -25.29
CA GLY A 111 -5.81 -18.33 -25.18
C GLY A 111 -5.27 -17.66 -23.91
N PHE A 112 -4.65 -18.40 -22.98
CA PHE A 112 -4.16 -17.87 -21.70
C PHE A 112 -2.71 -17.39 -21.79
N ILE A 113 -2.49 -16.08 -21.78
CA ILE A 113 -1.15 -15.45 -21.91
C ILE A 113 -0.18 -15.97 -20.84
N LEU A 114 -0.59 -15.97 -19.57
CA LEU A 114 0.21 -16.46 -18.43
C LEU A 114 -0.26 -17.80 -17.88
N GLY A 115 -1.13 -18.50 -18.62
CA GLY A 115 -1.75 -19.75 -18.19
C GLY A 115 -2.99 -19.51 -17.34
N SER A 116 -3.59 -20.62 -16.90
CA SER A 116 -4.77 -20.62 -16.03
C SER A 116 -4.48 -21.20 -14.65
N THR A 117 -5.40 -21.01 -13.72
CA THR A 117 -5.44 -21.71 -12.43
C THR A 117 -6.20 -23.03 -12.55
N ASN A 118 -6.12 -23.88 -11.51
CA ASN A 118 -6.90 -25.12 -11.40
C ASN A 118 -8.43 -24.92 -11.39
N LYS A 119 -8.90 -23.68 -11.27
CA LYS A 119 -10.31 -23.30 -11.38
C LYS A 119 -10.66 -22.66 -12.72
N GLY A 120 -9.76 -22.68 -13.69
CA GLY A 120 -9.95 -22.06 -14.99
C GLY A 120 -9.86 -20.54 -15.01
N TYR A 121 -9.40 -19.89 -13.92
CA TYR A 121 -9.21 -18.44 -13.91
C TYR A 121 -7.98 -18.05 -14.73
N ASP A 122 -8.11 -17.04 -15.57
CA ASP A 122 -7.01 -16.44 -16.32
C ASP A 122 -6.06 -15.68 -15.37
N ILE A 123 -4.81 -16.15 -15.28
CA ILE A 123 -3.78 -15.57 -14.40
C ILE A 123 -3.43 -14.15 -14.82
N TYR A 124 -3.33 -13.87 -16.13
CA TYR A 124 -3.05 -12.52 -16.63
C TYR A 124 -4.15 -11.53 -16.21
N TYR A 125 -5.42 -11.91 -16.40
CA TYR A 125 -6.55 -11.12 -15.94
C TYR A 125 -6.50 -10.89 -14.43
N GLY A 126 -6.31 -11.95 -13.67
CA GLY A 126 -6.23 -11.90 -12.22
C GLY A 126 -5.08 -11.02 -11.71
N ILE A 127 -3.93 -11.00 -12.38
CA ILE A 127 -2.80 -10.11 -12.05
C ILE A 127 -3.17 -8.65 -12.33
N VAL A 128 -3.68 -8.37 -13.51
CA VAL A 128 -4.01 -7.00 -13.94
C VAL A 128 -5.10 -6.39 -13.06
N TRP A 129 -6.21 -7.08 -12.86
CA TRP A 129 -7.32 -6.59 -12.03
C TRP A 129 -7.01 -6.68 -10.54
N GLY A 130 -6.24 -7.67 -10.11
CA GLY A 130 -5.72 -7.78 -8.73
C GLY A 130 -4.86 -6.58 -8.31
N SER A 131 -4.23 -5.89 -9.27
CA SER A 131 -3.52 -4.64 -8.98
C SER A 131 -4.46 -3.54 -8.47
N ARG A 132 -5.69 -3.46 -8.97
CA ARG A 132 -6.71 -2.52 -8.48
C ARG A 132 -7.19 -2.88 -7.09
N THR A 133 -7.48 -4.16 -6.86
CA THR A 133 -7.89 -4.66 -5.53
C THR A 133 -6.80 -4.36 -4.50
N SER A 134 -5.54 -4.70 -4.81
CA SER A 134 -4.40 -4.46 -3.92
C SER A 134 -4.16 -2.98 -3.67
N LEU A 135 -4.25 -2.12 -4.71
CA LEU A 135 -4.09 -0.67 -4.57
C LEU A 135 -5.21 -0.06 -3.71
N ASP A 136 -6.47 -0.42 -3.96
CA ASP A 136 -7.62 0.08 -3.21
C ASP A 136 -7.51 -0.24 -1.71
N VAL A 137 -7.21 -1.50 -1.39
CA VAL A 137 -7.00 -1.93 0.00
C VAL A 137 -5.80 -1.22 0.62
N ALA A 138 -4.65 -1.20 -0.06
CA ALA A 138 -3.44 -0.58 0.48
C ALA A 138 -3.65 0.91 0.77
N VAL A 139 -4.23 1.67 -0.16
CA VAL A 139 -4.51 3.10 0.03
C VAL A 139 -5.45 3.32 1.21
N LYS A 140 -6.56 2.59 1.29
CA LYS A 140 -7.54 2.75 2.38
C LYS A 140 -6.95 2.39 3.75
N VAL A 141 -6.22 1.27 3.83
CA VAL A 141 -5.60 0.81 5.09
C VAL A 141 -4.50 1.75 5.54
N VAL A 142 -3.56 2.12 4.64
CA VAL A 142 -2.45 3.03 4.98
C VAL A 142 -2.98 4.42 5.35
N PHE A 143 -3.90 4.98 4.56
CA PHE A 143 -4.46 6.31 4.86
C PHE A 143 -5.19 6.33 6.20
N THR A 144 -6.10 5.38 6.43
CA THR A 144 -6.91 5.34 7.66
C THR A 144 -6.04 4.99 8.88
N GLY A 145 -5.17 3.98 8.75
CA GLY A 145 -4.26 3.58 9.83
C GLY A 145 -3.27 4.68 10.20
N THR A 146 -2.69 5.36 9.19
CA THR A 146 -1.81 6.53 9.42
C THR A 146 -2.56 7.68 10.07
N PHE A 147 -3.78 7.99 9.62
CA PHE A 147 -4.57 9.06 10.23
C PHE A 147 -4.85 8.81 11.72
N ILE A 148 -5.28 7.60 12.07
CA ILE A 148 -5.49 7.18 13.48
C ILE A 148 -4.18 7.32 14.27
N ALA A 149 -3.09 6.80 13.72
CA ALA A 149 -1.77 6.79 14.35
C ALA A 149 -1.20 8.19 14.54
N VAL A 150 -1.41 9.11 13.58
CA VAL A 150 -1.00 10.53 13.68
C VAL A 150 -1.72 11.20 14.84
N VAL A 151 -3.05 11.06 14.90
CA VAL A 151 -3.84 11.68 15.98
C VAL A 151 -3.39 11.18 17.35
N ILE A 152 -3.32 9.85 17.51
CA ILE A 152 -2.97 9.22 18.79
C ILE A 152 -1.49 9.45 19.13
N GLY A 153 -0.58 9.26 18.17
CA GLY A 153 0.86 9.37 18.38
C GLY A 153 1.32 10.79 18.66
N VAL A 154 0.78 11.79 17.95
CA VAL A 154 1.11 13.21 18.20
C VAL A 154 0.61 13.63 19.57
N ILE A 155 -0.63 13.30 19.95
CA ILE A 155 -1.19 13.62 21.27
C ILE A 155 -0.33 12.96 22.37
N SER A 156 -0.07 11.68 22.27
CA SER A 156 0.74 10.91 23.22
C SER A 156 2.15 11.51 23.36
N GLY A 157 2.85 11.72 22.21
CA GLY A 157 4.20 12.26 22.21
C GLY A 157 4.28 13.72 22.70
N TYR A 158 3.28 14.54 22.41
CA TYR A 158 3.25 15.94 22.82
C TYR A 158 2.97 16.10 24.32
N TYR A 159 1.90 15.49 24.86
CA TYR A 159 1.57 15.63 26.27
C TYR A 159 2.50 14.81 27.17
N GLY A 160 2.86 13.60 26.79
CA GLY A 160 3.69 12.71 27.61
C GLY A 160 3.00 12.30 28.92
N GLY A 161 3.80 11.88 29.89
CA GLY A 161 3.31 11.53 31.24
C GLY A 161 2.23 10.44 31.23
N ARG A 162 1.14 10.64 31.98
CA ARG A 162 0.04 9.67 32.10
C ARG A 162 -0.71 9.42 30.80
N VAL A 163 -0.88 10.44 29.94
CA VAL A 163 -1.53 10.28 28.62
C VAL A 163 -0.72 9.32 27.77
N ASP A 164 0.57 9.54 27.72
CA ASP A 164 1.50 8.69 26.99
C ASP A 164 1.53 7.25 27.55
N GLU A 165 1.57 7.11 28.88
CA GLU A 165 1.58 5.80 29.51
C GLU A 165 0.32 4.98 29.17
N VAL A 166 -0.87 5.56 29.27
CA VAL A 166 -2.13 4.87 28.95
C VAL A 166 -2.19 4.48 27.47
N VAL A 167 -1.86 5.43 26.57
CA VAL A 167 -1.86 5.16 25.12
C VAL A 167 -0.88 4.06 24.77
N MET A 168 0.33 4.10 25.33
CA MET A 168 1.33 3.05 25.05
C MET A 168 0.94 1.70 25.62
N ARG A 169 0.27 1.62 26.78
CA ARG A 169 -0.25 0.35 27.29
C ARG A 169 -1.28 -0.28 26.37
N ILE A 170 -2.20 0.53 25.84
CA ILE A 170 -3.16 0.04 24.84
C ILE A 170 -2.43 -0.46 23.58
N THR A 171 -1.49 0.34 23.07
CA THR A 171 -0.67 -0.01 21.91
C THR A 171 0.11 -1.31 22.12
N ASP A 172 0.67 -1.51 23.34
CA ASP A 172 1.42 -2.70 23.71
C ASP A 172 0.56 -3.96 23.70
N VAL A 173 -0.71 -3.87 24.12
CA VAL A 173 -1.67 -5.00 24.07
C VAL A 173 -1.87 -5.47 22.62
N PHE A 174 -2.06 -4.55 21.69
CA PHE A 174 -2.21 -4.91 20.27
C PHE A 174 -0.94 -5.52 19.68
N LEU A 175 0.22 -4.97 20.01
CA LEU A 175 1.51 -5.42 19.47
C LEU A 175 2.04 -6.69 20.15
N ALA A 176 1.45 -7.11 21.27
CA ALA A 176 1.78 -8.39 21.91
C ALA A 176 1.28 -9.60 21.10
N ILE A 177 0.28 -9.40 20.24
CA ILE A 177 -0.28 -10.44 19.38
C ILE A 177 0.37 -10.30 17.98
N PRO A 178 0.90 -11.39 17.37
CA PRO A 178 1.38 -11.34 16.00
C PRO A 178 0.31 -10.81 15.04
N GLY A 179 0.64 -9.78 14.23
CA GLY A 179 -0.34 -9.02 13.44
C GLY A 179 -1.24 -9.88 12.56
N LEU A 180 -0.67 -10.82 11.80
CA LEU A 180 -1.47 -11.74 10.96
C LEU A 180 -2.42 -12.62 11.81
N VAL A 181 -1.99 -13.06 12.99
CA VAL A 181 -2.83 -13.87 13.88
C VAL A 181 -3.99 -13.03 14.42
N LEU A 182 -3.74 -11.77 14.78
CA LEU A 182 -4.79 -10.85 15.21
C LEU A 182 -5.78 -10.57 14.08
N ALA A 183 -5.30 -10.34 12.85
CA ALA A 183 -6.17 -10.15 11.69
C ALA A 183 -7.07 -11.37 11.43
N LEU A 184 -6.50 -12.57 11.46
CA LEU A 184 -7.25 -13.83 11.33
C LEU A 184 -8.31 -13.99 12.43
N ALA A 185 -7.98 -13.66 13.68
CA ALA A 185 -8.93 -13.72 14.79
C ALA A 185 -10.10 -12.74 14.59
N ILE A 186 -9.84 -11.52 14.10
CA ILE A 186 -10.88 -10.53 13.81
C ILE A 186 -11.81 -11.04 12.69
N ILE A 187 -11.25 -11.57 11.60
CA ILE A 187 -12.04 -12.10 10.47
C ILE A 187 -12.86 -13.31 10.91
N ALA A 188 -12.29 -14.20 11.72
CA ALA A 188 -13.00 -15.37 12.25
C ALA A 188 -14.22 -14.99 13.11
N VAL A 189 -14.13 -13.90 13.89
CA VAL A 189 -15.25 -13.40 14.69
C VAL A 189 -16.37 -12.81 13.84
N THR A 190 -16.02 -12.15 12.73
CA THR A 190 -17.03 -11.58 11.81
C THR A 190 -17.75 -12.66 11.01
N ASN A 191 -17.15 -13.85 10.87
CA ASN A 191 -17.63 -14.99 10.06
C ASN A 191 -17.99 -14.57 8.60
N ASP A 192 -17.33 -13.52 8.11
CA ASP A 192 -17.52 -12.99 6.75
C ASP A 192 -16.12 -12.65 6.19
N PRO A 193 -15.57 -13.47 5.28
CA PRO A 193 -14.27 -13.26 4.68
C PRO A 193 -14.28 -12.22 3.54
N SER A 194 -15.19 -11.22 3.59
CA SER A 194 -15.23 -10.14 2.62
C SER A 194 -13.95 -9.30 2.62
N ILE A 195 -13.67 -8.66 1.49
CA ILE A 195 -12.48 -7.80 1.35
C ILE A 195 -12.57 -6.59 2.30
N GLU A 196 -13.78 -6.11 2.58
CA GLU A 196 -14.06 -5.03 3.51
C GLU A 196 -13.68 -5.40 4.94
N ASN A 197 -14.11 -6.58 5.41
CA ASN A 197 -13.76 -7.05 6.77
C ASN A 197 -12.26 -7.32 6.91
N LEU A 198 -11.63 -7.82 5.87
CA LEU A 198 -10.19 -7.99 5.82
C LEU A 198 -9.46 -6.63 5.89
N MET A 199 -9.95 -5.62 5.17
CA MET A 199 -9.43 -4.26 5.23
C MET A 199 -9.57 -3.67 6.64
N TYR A 200 -10.73 -3.83 7.31
CA TYR A 200 -10.91 -3.38 8.69
C TYR A 200 -9.97 -4.10 9.67
N ALA A 201 -9.79 -5.41 9.50
CA ALA A 201 -8.84 -6.17 10.31
C ALA A 201 -7.41 -5.65 10.14
N LEU A 202 -6.98 -5.36 8.92
CA LEU A 202 -5.67 -4.77 8.66
C LEU A 202 -5.52 -3.37 9.27
N ILE A 203 -6.54 -2.51 9.21
CA ILE A 203 -6.51 -1.18 9.84
C ILE A 203 -6.31 -1.33 11.37
N ILE A 204 -7.07 -2.22 12.01
CA ILE A 204 -6.98 -2.46 13.46
C ILE A 204 -5.60 -2.99 13.87
N VAL A 205 -4.98 -3.80 13.03
CA VAL A 205 -3.66 -4.39 13.31
C VAL A 205 -2.52 -3.39 13.07
N TRP A 206 -2.68 -2.46 12.12
CA TRP A 206 -1.57 -1.64 11.61
C TRP A 206 -1.32 -0.35 12.39
N TRP A 207 -2.38 0.35 12.84
CA TRP A 207 -2.25 1.64 13.51
C TRP A 207 -1.31 1.65 14.74
N PRO A 208 -1.16 0.56 15.56
CA PRO A 208 -0.33 0.62 16.75
C PRO A 208 1.16 0.78 16.46
N GLY A 209 1.65 0.11 15.41
CA GLY A 209 3.04 0.24 14.96
C GLY A 209 3.39 1.66 14.55
N PHE A 210 2.54 2.28 13.73
CA PHE A 210 2.68 3.69 13.32
C PHE A 210 2.61 4.65 14.50
N THR A 211 1.68 4.44 15.42
CA THR A 211 1.53 5.28 16.60
C THR A 211 2.82 5.39 17.40
N ARG A 212 3.56 4.29 17.59
CA ARG A 212 4.86 4.31 18.28
C ARG A 212 5.89 5.19 17.58
N ILE A 213 5.95 5.11 16.26
CA ILE A 213 6.93 5.85 15.48
C ILE A 213 6.60 7.35 15.49
N ILE A 214 5.34 7.69 15.26
CA ILE A 214 4.89 9.09 15.25
C ILE A 214 5.00 9.71 16.66
N ARG A 215 4.68 8.95 17.70
CA ARG A 215 4.89 9.35 19.08
C ARG A 215 6.36 9.70 19.36
N ALA A 216 7.29 8.81 18.96
CA ALA A 216 8.72 9.03 19.17
C ALA A 216 9.19 10.31 18.48
N GLU A 217 8.70 10.57 17.26
CA GLU A 217 9.02 11.78 16.51
C GLU A 217 8.42 13.03 17.16
N ALA A 218 7.16 13.00 17.56
CA ALA A 218 6.51 14.13 18.27
C ALA A 218 7.20 14.43 19.61
N LEU A 219 7.63 13.38 20.35
CA LEU A 219 8.39 13.49 21.59
C LEU A 219 9.77 14.16 21.37
N ARG A 220 10.42 13.87 20.25
CA ARG A 220 11.69 14.49 19.85
C ARG A 220 11.48 15.95 19.50
N ILE A 221 10.51 16.27 18.63
CA ILE A 221 10.26 17.59 18.12
C ILE A 221 9.84 18.56 19.23
N ARG A 222 8.99 18.15 20.16
CA ARG A 222 8.49 19.02 21.25
C ARG A 222 9.61 19.58 22.14
N LYS A 223 10.79 18.92 22.16
CA LYS A 223 11.98 19.33 22.95
C LYS A 223 12.95 20.23 22.18
N LEU A 224 12.64 20.56 20.91
CA LEU A 224 13.50 21.41 20.12
C LEU A 224 13.42 22.87 20.59
N PRO A 225 14.56 23.62 20.57
CA PRO A 225 14.62 24.98 21.15
C PRO A 225 13.57 25.95 20.61
N TYR A 226 13.22 25.85 19.33
CA TYR A 226 12.21 26.73 18.73
C TYR A 226 10.79 26.44 19.26
N VAL A 227 10.48 25.19 19.61
CA VAL A 227 9.18 24.82 20.21
C VAL A 227 9.12 25.32 21.66
N GLU A 228 10.23 25.19 22.41
CA GLU A 228 10.34 25.70 23.77
C GLU A 228 10.25 27.24 23.81
N ALA A 229 10.90 27.92 22.86
CA ALA A 229 10.80 29.36 22.73
C ALA A 229 9.35 29.82 22.43
N ALA A 230 8.67 29.13 21.49
CA ALA A 230 7.26 29.43 21.21
C ALA A 230 6.35 29.19 22.42
N ARG A 231 6.62 28.16 23.23
CA ARG A 231 5.91 27.92 24.51
C ARG A 231 6.18 29.03 25.54
N ALA A 232 7.44 29.46 25.70
CA ALA A 232 7.83 30.54 26.58
C ALA A 232 7.17 31.88 26.17
N ALA A 233 6.98 32.08 24.85
CA ALA A 233 6.25 33.23 24.32
C ALA A 233 4.71 33.16 24.50
N GLY A 234 4.18 32.13 25.18
CA GLY A 234 2.76 31.97 25.48
C GLY A 234 1.92 31.31 24.38
N ALA A 235 2.53 30.59 23.42
CA ALA A 235 1.74 29.85 22.45
C ALA A 235 0.92 28.74 23.11
N SER A 236 -0.36 28.60 22.71
CA SER A 236 -1.24 27.55 23.20
C SER A 236 -0.80 26.16 22.70
N ASP A 237 -1.17 25.12 23.44
CA ASP A 237 -0.87 23.71 23.05
C ASP A 237 -1.39 23.38 21.66
N PHE A 238 -2.59 23.83 21.31
CA PHE A 238 -3.16 23.66 19.98
C PHE A 238 -2.23 24.27 18.91
N ARG A 239 -1.74 25.48 19.12
CA ARG A 239 -0.81 26.13 18.20
C ARG A 239 0.52 25.39 18.13
N LEU A 240 1.05 24.93 19.26
CA LEU A 240 2.30 24.16 19.31
C LEU A 240 2.17 22.83 18.54
N ILE A 241 1.06 22.12 18.73
CA ILE A 241 0.81 20.85 18.02
C ILE A 241 0.66 21.09 16.52
N PHE A 242 -0.25 21.96 16.09
CA PHE A 242 -0.63 22.06 14.66
C PHE A 242 0.32 22.93 13.82
N VAL A 243 1.08 23.84 14.43
CA VAL A 243 2.00 24.73 13.69
C VAL A 243 3.45 24.28 13.82
N HIS A 244 3.84 23.64 14.93
CA HIS A 244 5.23 23.31 15.18
C HIS A 244 5.52 21.81 15.20
N VAL A 245 4.70 20.98 15.87
CA VAL A 245 4.99 19.55 16.03
C VAL A 245 4.53 18.76 14.81
N LEU A 246 3.25 18.80 14.49
CA LEU A 246 2.66 17.98 13.40
C LEU A 246 3.30 18.26 12.03
N PRO A 247 3.54 19.51 11.59
CA PRO A 247 4.18 19.76 10.30
C PRO A 247 5.59 19.18 10.20
N ASN A 248 6.33 19.13 11.31
CA ASN A 248 7.66 18.54 11.35
C ASN A 248 7.65 17.01 11.45
N CYS A 249 6.53 16.37 11.82
CA CYS A 249 6.34 14.93 11.73
C CYS A 249 6.01 14.46 10.31
N ILE A 250 5.51 15.35 9.43
CA ILE A 250 4.99 14.97 8.10
C ILE A 250 6.03 14.21 7.27
N THR A 251 7.28 14.62 7.32
CA THR A 251 8.38 13.94 6.62
C THR A 251 8.46 12.47 6.97
N SER A 252 8.52 12.15 8.26
CA SER A 252 8.56 10.77 8.74
C SER A 252 7.28 10.01 8.41
N ILE A 253 6.12 10.69 8.48
CA ILE A 253 4.82 10.09 8.13
C ILE A 253 4.79 9.66 6.67
N ILE A 254 5.22 10.52 5.74
CA ILE A 254 5.22 10.22 4.29
C ILE A 254 6.12 9.02 4.00
N VAL A 255 7.33 9.01 4.54
CA VAL A 255 8.30 7.91 4.33
C VAL A 255 7.71 6.58 4.78
N ILE A 256 7.20 6.53 6.01
CA ILE A 256 6.66 5.31 6.59
C ILE A 256 5.42 4.86 5.83
N ALA A 257 4.48 5.77 5.55
CA ALA A 257 3.27 5.46 4.79
C ALA A 257 3.60 4.90 3.39
N THR A 258 4.65 5.42 2.74
CA THR A 258 5.10 4.90 1.43
C THR A 258 5.62 3.48 1.56
N MET A 259 6.50 3.18 2.54
CA MET A 259 7.04 1.84 2.75
C MET A 259 5.93 0.83 3.07
N ASP A 260 4.94 1.25 3.86
CA ASP A 260 3.88 0.37 4.29
C ASP A 260 2.82 0.06 3.23
N MET A 261 2.76 0.83 2.14
CA MET A 261 2.03 0.41 0.95
C MET A 261 2.50 -0.97 0.45
N GLY A 262 3.82 -1.25 0.55
CA GLY A 262 4.38 -2.57 0.26
C GLY A 262 3.98 -3.63 1.30
N GLY A 263 4.10 -3.30 2.57
CA GLY A 263 3.82 -4.20 3.70
C GLY A 263 2.34 -4.61 3.80
N ILE A 264 1.42 -3.68 3.52
CA ILE A 264 -0.03 -3.96 3.52
C ILE A 264 -0.38 -4.96 2.43
N VAL A 265 0.10 -4.79 1.19
CA VAL A 265 -0.19 -5.73 0.10
C VAL A 265 0.41 -7.11 0.39
N LEU A 266 1.60 -7.16 0.98
CA LEU A 266 2.18 -8.43 1.40
C LEU A 266 1.34 -9.13 2.46
N SER A 267 0.78 -8.38 3.42
CA SER A 267 -0.10 -8.90 4.46
C SER A 267 -1.47 -9.32 3.89
N LEU A 268 -2.03 -8.52 2.98
CA LEU A 268 -3.24 -8.84 2.23
C LEU A 268 -3.05 -10.16 1.47
N ALA A 269 -1.96 -10.28 0.71
CA ALA A 269 -1.64 -11.49 -0.04
C ALA A 269 -1.44 -12.71 0.87
N GLY A 270 -0.82 -12.53 2.05
CA GLY A 270 -0.71 -13.60 3.05
C GLY A 270 -2.06 -14.09 3.56
N LEU A 271 -3.00 -13.18 3.83
CA LEU A 271 -4.36 -13.54 4.23
C LEU A 271 -5.17 -14.15 3.07
N GLY A 272 -5.03 -13.61 1.85
CA GLY A 272 -5.62 -14.15 0.63
C GLY A 272 -5.14 -15.57 0.33
N PHE A 273 -3.84 -15.83 0.52
CA PHE A 273 -3.24 -17.16 0.41
C PHE A 273 -3.84 -18.16 1.40
N LEU A 274 -4.16 -17.72 2.61
CA LEU A 274 -4.84 -18.53 3.63
C LEU A 274 -6.36 -18.68 3.38
N GLY A 275 -6.89 -18.12 2.29
CA GLY A 275 -8.30 -18.24 1.91
C GLY A 275 -9.21 -17.08 2.36
N PHE A 276 -8.64 -16.02 2.95
CA PHE A 276 -9.40 -14.85 3.46
C PHE A 276 -9.34 -13.63 2.51
N GLY A 277 -9.36 -13.81 1.22
CA GLY A 277 -9.20 -12.75 0.22
C GLY A 277 -10.49 -12.29 -0.48
N GLY A 278 -11.63 -12.21 0.18
CA GLY A 278 -12.93 -11.95 -0.47
C GLY A 278 -13.54 -13.21 -1.09
N GLY A 279 -14.57 -13.10 -1.94
CA GLY A 279 -15.18 -14.25 -2.61
C GLY A 279 -14.18 -15.11 -3.41
N PRO A 280 -14.53 -16.35 -3.81
CA PRO A 280 -13.61 -17.26 -4.49
C PRO A 280 -13.11 -16.73 -5.84
N ASP A 281 -13.87 -15.88 -6.47
CA ASP A 281 -13.69 -15.29 -7.80
C ASP A 281 -13.04 -13.88 -7.81
N LEU A 282 -12.83 -13.26 -6.64
CA LEU A 282 -12.19 -11.94 -6.57
C LEU A 282 -10.73 -12.02 -7.05
N ALA A 283 -10.37 -11.14 -7.99
CA ALA A 283 -8.98 -10.98 -8.43
C ALA A 283 -8.13 -10.40 -7.29
N GLU A 284 -7.42 -11.27 -6.57
CA GLU A 284 -6.49 -10.94 -5.49
C GLU A 284 -5.24 -11.81 -5.61
N TRP A 285 -4.07 -11.19 -5.53
CA TRP A 285 -2.80 -11.85 -5.86
C TRP A 285 -2.44 -13.01 -4.93
N GLY A 286 -2.70 -12.89 -3.61
CA GLY A 286 -2.43 -13.97 -2.66
C GLY A 286 -3.29 -15.20 -2.91
N LYS A 287 -4.53 -14.99 -3.31
CA LYS A 287 -5.43 -16.07 -3.71
C LYS A 287 -4.97 -16.78 -4.98
N LEU A 288 -4.51 -16.02 -5.99
CA LEU A 288 -3.92 -16.62 -7.19
C LEU A 288 -2.72 -17.50 -6.84
N VAL A 289 -1.86 -17.03 -5.93
CA VAL A 289 -0.73 -17.84 -5.41
C VAL A 289 -1.23 -19.13 -4.74
N SER A 290 -2.33 -19.06 -3.96
CA SER A 290 -2.88 -20.24 -3.28
C SER A 290 -3.39 -21.30 -4.26
N PHE A 291 -3.99 -20.89 -5.37
CA PHE A 291 -4.44 -21.82 -6.42
C PHE A 291 -3.28 -22.52 -7.12
N GLY A 292 -2.11 -21.88 -7.23
CA GLY A 292 -0.94 -22.46 -7.86
C GLY A 292 -0.12 -23.39 -6.96
N GLN A 293 -0.25 -23.30 -5.64
CA GLN A 293 0.65 -24.03 -4.73
C GLN A 293 0.50 -25.54 -4.82
N GLU A 294 -0.71 -26.05 -5.05
CA GLU A 294 -0.99 -27.50 -5.11
C GLU A 294 -0.32 -28.17 -6.32
N HIS A 295 -0.01 -27.40 -7.35
CA HIS A 295 0.53 -27.86 -8.63
C HIS A 295 2.05 -27.68 -8.76
N LEU A 296 2.70 -27.06 -7.76
CA LEU A 296 4.16 -26.86 -7.80
C LEU A 296 4.96 -28.17 -7.94
N LEU A 297 4.51 -29.22 -7.26
CA LEU A 297 5.17 -30.54 -7.32
C LEU A 297 4.95 -31.26 -8.65
N ALA A 298 3.90 -30.90 -9.39
CA ALA A 298 3.65 -31.40 -10.73
C ALA A 298 4.49 -30.67 -11.81
N GLY A 299 5.22 -29.61 -11.45
CA GLY A 299 6.01 -28.80 -12.36
C GLY A 299 5.24 -27.64 -13.01
N GLU A 300 3.98 -27.46 -12.66
CA GLU A 300 3.10 -26.41 -13.16
C GLU A 300 3.28 -25.12 -12.33
N THR A 301 4.42 -24.47 -12.52
CA THR A 301 4.89 -23.38 -11.62
C THR A 301 4.30 -22.02 -11.93
N TRP A 302 3.75 -21.80 -13.12
CA TRP A 302 3.31 -20.46 -13.59
C TRP A 302 2.21 -19.85 -12.73
N ALA A 303 1.24 -20.66 -12.29
CA ALA A 303 0.10 -20.18 -11.47
C ALA A 303 0.53 -19.65 -10.10
N PHE A 304 1.66 -20.13 -9.56
CA PHE A 304 2.27 -19.65 -8.33
C PHE A 304 3.26 -18.52 -8.59
N PHE A 305 4.12 -18.68 -9.61
CA PHE A 305 5.27 -17.81 -9.84
C PHE A 305 4.88 -16.39 -10.25
N TYR A 306 3.99 -16.23 -11.25
CA TYR A 306 3.66 -14.90 -11.77
C TYR A 306 2.95 -14.01 -10.75
N PRO A 307 1.90 -14.45 -10.03
CA PRO A 307 1.30 -13.63 -8.98
C PRO A 307 2.28 -13.34 -7.84
N GLY A 308 3.09 -14.35 -7.43
CA GLY A 308 4.12 -14.18 -6.41
C GLY A 308 5.18 -13.14 -6.81
N LEU A 309 5.60 -13.13 -8.06
CA LEU A 309 6.54 -12.14 -8.61
C LEU A 309 5.96 -10.72 -8.53
N VAL A 310 4.69 -10.54 -8.87
CA VAL A 310 4.03 -9.21 -8.82
C VAL A 310 3.92 -8.72 -7.39
N ILE A 311 3.58 -9.57 -6.42
CA ILE A 311 3.59 -9.23 -4.99
C ILE A 311 4.99 -8.79 -4.55
N ALA A 312 6.02 -9.54 -4.93
CA ALA A 312 7.41 -9.22 -4.61
C ALA A 312 7.85 -7.90 -5.23
N LEU A 313 7.50 -7.64 -6.50
CA LEU A 313 7.79 -6.37 -7.17
C LEU A 313 7.05 -5.20 -6.52
N TRP A 314 5.80 -5.38 -6.10
CA TRP A 314 5.06 -4.36 -5.38
C TRP A 314 5.75 -3.98 -4.08
N ALA A 315 6.05 -4.97 -3.24
CA ALA A 315 6.72 -4.74 -1.97
C ALA A 315 8.09 -4.07 -2.17
N LEU A 316 8.92 -4.63 -3.05
CA LEU A 316 10.24 -4.09 -3.38
C LEU A 316 10.15 -2.64 -3.89
N GLY A 317 9.24 -2.36 -4.83
CA GLY A 317 9.07 -1.03 -5.40
C GLY A 317 8.76 0.03 -4.35
N PHE A 318 7.80 -0.22 -3.47
CA PHE A 318 7.42 0.71 -2.41
C PHE A 318 8.49 0.84 -1.32
N TYR A 319 9.20 -0.23 -0.95
CA TYR A 319 10.31 -0.15 0.00
C TYR A 319 11.48 0.68 -0.56
N LEU A 320 11.89 0.46 -1.80
CA LEU A 320 12.95 1.23 -2.44
C LEU A 320 12.56 2.70 -2.64
N LEU A 321 11.31 2.96 -3.01
CA LEU A 321 10.78 4.32 -3.14
C LEU A 321 10.76 5.04 -1.79
N GLY A 322 10.29 4.37 -0.74
CA GLY A 322 10.24 4.93 0.61
C GLY A 322 11.63 5.18 1.20
N ASP A 323 12.59 4.30 0.96
CA ASP A 323 13.98 4.49 1.37
C ASP A 323 14.63 5.68 0.65
N GLY A 324 14.42 5.79 -0.67
CA GLY A 324 14.83 6.95 -1.45
C GLY A 324 14.20 8.27 -0.98
N LEU A 325 12.93 8.26 -0.58
CA LEU A 325 12.27 9.41 0.04
C LEU A 325 12.89 9.75 1.40
N ARG A 326 13.22 8.75 2.21
CA ARG A 326 13.88 8.94 3.49
C ARG A 326 15.22 9.65 3.34
N ASP A 327 16.06 9.19 2.40
CA ASP A 327 17.37 9.78 2.15
C ASP A 327 17.30 11.27 1.82
N ILE A 328 16.32 11.67 1.02
CA ILE A 328 16.16 13.05 0.57
C ILE A 328 15.55 13.94 1.64
N LEU A 329 14.62 13.38 2.42
CA LEU A 329 13.87 14.12 3.41
C LEU A 329 14.59 14.22 4.76
N ASP A 330 15.71 13.46 4.96
CA ASP A 330 16.53 13.54 6.18
C ASP A 330 17.32 14.85 6.23
N PRO A 331 17.05 15.73 7.21
CA PRO A 331 17.79 17.01 7.34
C PRO A 331 19.28 16.86 7.60
N ARG A 332 19.74 15.70 8.07
CA ARG A 332 21.16 15.45 8.42
C ARG A 332 22.06 15.23 7.21
N GLN A 333 21.50 14.99 6.04
CA GLN A 333 22.25 14.85 4.78
C GLN A 333 22.37 16.18 4.01
N ARG A 334 22.01 17.31 4.64
CA ARG A 334 22.02 18.65 4.01
C ARG A 334 23.35 19.37 4.11
N ASP A 335 24.38 18.76 4.74
CA ASP A 335 25.73 19.32 4.84
C ASP A 335 26.66 18.91 3.68
#